data_2fae6c0d0573ed69c37942849555a619
#
_entry.id   2fae6c0d0573ed69c37942849555a619
#
_cell.length_a   1.000
_cell.length_b   1.000
_cell.length_c   1.000
_cell.angle_alpha   90.00
_cell.angle_beta   90.00
_cell.angle_gamma   90.00
#
_symmetry.space_group_name_H-M   'P 1'
#
loop_
_entity.id
_entity.type
_entity.pdbx_description
1 polymer ?
#
loop_
_entity_poly.entity_id
_entity_poly.type
_entity_poly.pdbx_seq_one_letter_code
_entity_poly.pdbx_strand_id
1 'polypeptide(L)'
;HYSSRRQRQMCIRDREKPDTAGIASPTDLLSWIQEEGIALHELINQHVISINAYSPRTLLQLFRLSAKFESNPSRYIRFNSPLKGKILINAFYEPSTRTRLSFDSAWHRLGGDSINITDPSTTGLAKGESLSDIAEMFNHYGDCVVLRDTSETAIYEMAASLKIPIINAGNGIGEHPTQAMADLYTILKWRPSLCRPDVNPSDRIRIGIVGVPSRMRTVRSLLQILSKFPQIVEEVVILHDPKTDPAEKMFDAGQRETLEQCGLNPVSYTHLTLPTTGVV
;
A
#
# COMPACT_ATOMS: atom_id res chain seq x y z
N HIS A 1 13.94 -37.07 -14.72
CA HIS A 1 13.55 -37.33 -13.32
C HIS A 1 14.65 -37.01 -12.30
N TYR A 2 15.93 -36.96 -12.65
CA TYR A 2 17.03 -36.62 -11.71
C TYR A 2 17.19 -35.11 -11.50
N SER A 3 16.83 -34.29 -12.46
CA SER A 3 16.97 -32.82 -12.36
C SER A 3 15.92 -32.20 -11.42
N SER A 4 14.71 -32.76 -11.38
CA SER A 4 13.62 -32.24 -10.53
C SER A 4 13.82 -32.48 -9.03
N ARG A 5 14.55 -33.56 -8.66
CA ARG A 5 14.90 -33.84 -7.25
C ARG A 5 16.02 -32.91 -6.75
N ARG A 6 17.00 -32.58 -7.60
CA ARG A 6 18.05 -31.61 -7.22
C ARG A 6 17.50 -30.19 -7.08
N GLN A 7 16.59 -29.78 -7.97
CA GLN A 7 15.93 -28.49 -7.83
C GLN A 7 15.03 -28.42 -6.59
N ARG A 8 14.29 -29.50 -6.25
CA ARG A 8 13.51 -29.56 -5.01
C ARG A 8 14.38 -29.59 -3.75
N GLN A 9 15.55 -30.24 -3.78
CA GLN A 9 16.50 -30.23 -2.67
C GLN A 9 17.22 -28.90 -2.52
N MET A 10 17.53 -28.17 -3.60
CA MET A 10 18.04 -26.79 -3.53
C MET A 10 16.98 -25.84 -2.92
N CYS A 11 15.74 -25.93 -3.36
CA CYS A 11 14.65 -25.12 -2.78
C CYS A 11 14.36 -25.47 -1.28
N ILE A 12 14.65 -26.69 -0.82
CA ILE A 12 14.50 -27.08 0.56
C ILE A 12 15.70 -26.65 1.42
N ARG A 13 16.93 -26.70 0.88
CA ARG A 13 18.12 -26.22 1.59
C ARG A 13 18.17 -24.69 1.74
N ASP A 14 17.67 -23.96 0.76
CA ASP A 14 17.53 -22.49 0.87
C ASP A 14 16.43 -22.07 1.86
N ARG A 15 15.51 -22.99 2.22
CA ARG A 15 14.53 -22.77 3.31
C ARG A 15 15.12 -22.95 4.72
N GLU A 16 16.27 -23.58 4.86
CA GLU A 16 16.98 -23.74 6.15
C GLU A 16 17.85 -22.53 6.54
N LYS A 17 18.21 -21.66 5.59
CA LYS A 17 18.59 -20.29 5.93
C LYS A 17 17.28 -19.55 6.16
N PRO A 18 17.13 -18.76 7.22
CA PRO A 18 15.99 -17.90 7.36
C PRO A 18 16.06 -16.84 6.25
N ASP A 19 15.65 -17.25 5.04
CA ASP A 19 15.20 -16.31 4.04
C ASP A 19 13.89 -15.77 4.59
N THR A 20 14.06 -14.72 5.34
CA THR A 20 13.01 -14.05 6.07
C THR A 20 12.06 -13.31 5.13
N ALA A 21 12.32 -13.29 3.84
CA ALA A 21 11.45 -12.70 2.85
C ALA A 21 10.17 -13.54 2.66
N GLY A 22 9.12 -13.19 3.38
CA GLY A 22 7.78 -13.73 3.18
C GLY A 22 7.33 -14.86 4.11
N ILE A 23 8.13 -15.24 5.11
CA ILE A 23 7.82 -16.33 6.05
C ILE A 23 7.31 -15.82 7.40
N ALA A 24 7.42 -14.52 7.71
CA ALA A 24 6.91 -14.01 8.97
C ALA A 24 5.40 -14.23 9.07
N SER A 25 4.98 -14.88 10.15
CA SER A 25 3.57 -15.12 10.41
C SER A 25 2.86 -13.81 10.78
N PRO A 26 1.64 -13.56 10.31
CA PRO A 26 0.85 -12.42 10.78
C PRO A 26 0.64 -12.44 12.29
N THR A 27 0.70 -13.62 12.93
CA THR A 27 0.66 -13.76 14.39
C THR A 27 1.82 -13.09 15.11
N ASP A 28 2.99 -12.99 14.47
CA ASP A 28 4.16 -12.32 15.05
C ASP A 28 3.90 -10.82 15.19
N LEU A 29 3.27 -10.19 14.22
CA LEU A 29 2.84 -8.79 14.33
C LEU A 29 1.88 -8.55 15.51
N LEU A 30 1.01 -9.50 15.80
CA LEU A 30 0.07 -9.38 16.92
C LEU A 30 0.77 -9.35 18.28
N SER A 31 1.96 -9.96 18.40
CA SER A 31 2.77 -9.91 19.62
C SER A 31 3.58 -8.62 19.76
N TRP A 32 3.90 -7.97 18.64
CA TRP A 32 4.73 -6.76 18.63
C TRP A 32 3.93 -5.46 18.69
N ILE A 33 2.73 -5.42 18.14
CA ILE A 33 1.87 -4.24 18.17
C ILE A 33 0.83 -4.41 19.29
N GLN A 34 0.92 -3.64 20.35
CA GLN A 34 -0.07 -3.62 21.42
C GLN A 34 -1.42 -3.12 20.90
N GLU A 35 -2.51 -3.66 21.44
CA GLU A 35 -3.85 -3.28 21.00
C GLU A 35 -4.29 -1.95 21.60
N GLU A 36 -4.62 -1.00 20.75
CA GLU A 36 -5.13 0.32 21.10
C GLU A 36 -6.39 0.62 20.26
N GLY A 37 -7.50 -0.04 20.60
CA GLY A 37 -8.73 0.01 19.79
C GLY A 37 -9.27 1.44 19.54
N ILE A 38 -8.99 2.38 20.44
CA ILE A 38 -9.42 3.79 20.30
C ILE A 38 -8.79 4.45 19.06
N ALA A 39 -7.56 4.09 18.69
CA ALA A 39 -6.89 4.70 17.54
C ALA A 39 -7.59 4.41 16.19
N LEU A 40 -8.38 3.33 16.09
CA LEU A 40 -9.16 3.03 14.89
C LEU A 40 -10.48 3.81 14.81
N HIS A 41 -10.92 4.44 15.91
CA HIS A 41 -12.12 5.27 15.88
C HIS A 41 -11.95 6.51 14.98
N GLU A 42 -10.72 6.98 14.82
CA GLU A 42 -10.39 8.08 13.91
C GLU A 42 -10.70 7.74 12.43
N LEU A 43 -10.81 6.45 12.10
CA LEU A 43 -11.10 5.98 10.73
C LEU A 43 -12.59 5.80 10.44
N ILE A 44 -13.45 5.89 11.44
CA ILE A 44 -14.88 5.64 11.27
C ILE A 44 -15.47 6.70 10.32
N ASN A 45 -16.06 6.24 9.22
CA ASN A 45 -16.66 7.06 8.17
C ASN A 45 -15.71 8.07 7.51
N GLN A 46 -14.38 7.89 7.66
CA GLN A 46 -13.41 8.74 7.00
C GLN A 46 -13.08 8.25 5.60
N HIS A 47 -12.78 9.19 4.71
CA HIS A 47 -12.23 8.90 3.39
C HIS A 47 -10.76 8.45 3.48
N VAL A 48 -10.35 7.51 2.64
CA VAL A 48 -8.97 7.03 2.51
C VAL A 48 -8.36 7.62 1.24
N ILE A 49 -7.94 8.88 1.28
CA ILE A 49 -7.47 9.62 0.10
C ILE A 49 -5.95 9.68 0.05
N SER A 50 -5.29 10.02 1.16
CA SER A 50 -3.85 10.23 1.25
C SER A 50 -3.27 9.57 2.49
N ILE A 51 -2.02 9.11 2.36
CA ILE A 51 -1.24 8.60 3.50
C ILE A 51 -1.01 9.67 4.56
N ASN A 52 -0.98 10.93 4.17
CA ASN A 52 -0.71 12.03 5.09
C ASN A 52 -1.76 12.17 6.19
N ALA A 53 -2.99 11.71 5.96
CA ALA A 53 -4.08 11.76 6.93
C ALA A 53 -3.87 10.83 8.15
N TYR A 54 -2.94 9.88 8.10
CA TYR A 54 -2.81 8.85 9.13
C TYR A 54 -1.59 9.08 10.02
N SER A 55 -1.78 8.93 11.33
CA SER A 55 -0.67 8.86 12.29
C SER A 55 0.03 7.49 12.21
N PRO A 56 1.32 7.39 12.60
CA PRO A 56 1.99 6.09 12.75
C PRO A 56 1.22 5.13 13.66
N ARG A 57 0.65 5.64 14.73
CA ARG A 57 -0.16 4.87 15.68
C ARG A 57 -1.39 4.26 15.01
N THR A 58 -2.14 5.05 14.25
CA THR A 58 -3.33 4.59 13.52
C THR A 58 -2.97 3.53 12.48
N LEU A 59 -1.87 3.73 11.74
CA LEU A 59 -1.36 2.76 10.76
C LEU A 59 -0.98 1.43 11.42
N LEU A 60 -0.28 1.45 12.56
CA LEU A 60 0.07 0.22 13.28
C LEU A 60 -1.18 -0.53 13.77
N GLN A 61 -2.21 0.17 14.26
CA GLN A 61 -3.46 -0.48 14.65
C GLN A 61 -4.22 -1.07 13.46
N LEU A 62 -4.19 -0.41 12.30
CA LEU A 62 -4.74 -0.95 11.06
C LEU A 62 -3.99 -2.22 10.63
N PHE A 63 -2.66 -2.23 10.72
CA PHE A 63 -1.86 -3.42 10.41
C PHE A 63 -2.10 -4.56 11.40
N ARG A 64 -2.27 -4.25 12.69
CA ARG A 64 -2.68 -5.23 13.68
C ARG A 64 -4.04 -5.84 13.34
N LEU A 65 -5.01 -5.02 12.94
CA LEU A 65 -6.34 -5.51 12.52
C LEU A 65 -6.21 -6.42 11.29
N SER A 66 -5.42 -6.02 10.30
CA SER A 66 -5.14 -6.84 9.12
C SER A 66 -4.49 -8.18 9.47
N ALA A 67 -3.54 -8.16 10.41
CA ALA A 67 -2.90 -9.38 10.92
C ALA A 67 -3.88 -10.31 11.66
N LYS A 68 -4.86 -9.77 12.39
CA LYS A 68 -5.95 -10.57 12.99
C LYS A 68 -6.75 -11.29 11.90
N PHE A 69 -7.15 -10.59 10.84
CA PHE A 69 -7.89 -11.21 9.74
C PHE A 69 -7.06 -12.27 9.00
N GLU A 70 -5.79 -11.99 8.74
CA GLU A 70 -4.91 -12.90 8.03
C GLU A 70 -4.55 -14.15 8.86
N SER A 71 -4.33 -13.99 10.18
CA SER A 71 -3.93 -15.09 11.07
C SER A 71 -5.04 -16.10 11.31
N ASN A 72 -6.30 -15.67 11.35
CA ASN A 72 -7.44 -16.55 11.58
C ASN A 72 -8.67 -16.12 10.77
N PRO A 73 -8.64 -16.33 9.42
CA PRO A 73 -9.74 -15.93 8.55
C PRO A 73 -11.09 -16.55 8.94
N SER A 74 -11.09 -17.78 9.42
CA SER A 74 -12.32 -18.46 9.85
C SER A 74 -13.02 -17.73 10.98
N ARG A 75 -12.25 -17.29 11.99
CA ARG A 75 -12.79 -16.57 13.14
C ARG A 75 -13.26 -15.16 12.79
N TYR A 76 -12.45 -14.41 12.06
CA TYR A 76 -12.68 -12.98 11.88
C TYR A 76 -13.48 -12.64 10.63
N ILE A 77 -13.44 -13.49 9.60
CA ILE A 77 -14.14 -13.28 8.33
C ILE A 77 -15.39 -14.13 8.26
N ARG A 78 -15.25 -15.45 8.37
CA ARG A 78 -16.33 -16.40 8.14
C ARG A 78 -17.48 -16.29 9.14
N PHE A 79 -17.16 -16.12 10.43
CA PHE A 79 -18.18 -16.08 11.47
C PHE A 79 -18.76 -14.69 11.70
N ASN A 80 -17.95 -13.65 11.48
CA ASN A 80 -18.41 -12.29 11.77
C ASN A 80 -19.03 -11.59 10.56
N SER A 81 -18.66 -11.99 9.31
CA SER A 81 -19.10 -11.34 8.06
C SER A 81 -19.34 -9.83 8.23
N PRO A 82 -18.28 -9.07 8.58
CA PRO A 82 -18.45 -7.70 9.11
C PRO A 82 -19.08 -6.74 8.10
N LEU A 83 -19.07 -7.12 6.80
CA LEU A 83 -19.66 -6.32 5.73
C LEU A 83 -20.94 -6.93 5.17
N LYS A 84 -21.60 -7.85 5.90
CA LYS A 84 -22.86 -8.44 5.47
C LYS A 84 -23.93 -7.37 5.19
N GLY A 85 -24.48 -7.41 3.99
CA GLY A 85 -25.49 -6.45 3.52
C GLY A 85 -24.91 -5.08 3.13
N LYS A 86 -23.56 -4.93 3.06
CA LYS A 86 -22.86 -3.74 2.59
C LYS A 86 -22.45 -3.88 1.14
N ILE A 87 -22.58 -2.82 0.37
CA ILE A 87 -22.29 -2.77 -1.06
C ILE A 87 -21.06 -1.86 -1.29
N LEU A 88 -20.05 -2.42 -1.96
CA LEU A 88 -18.91 -1.67 -2.48
C LEU A 88 -19.21 -1.21 -3.91
N ILE A 89 -19.01 0.07 -4.20
CA ILE A 89 -18.95 0.58 -5.57
C ILE A 89 -17.49 0.66 -6.00
N ASN A 90 -17.09 -0.21 -6.91
CA ASN A 90 -15.74 -0.29 -7.48
C ASN A 90 -15.72 0.50 -8.81
N ALA A 91 -15.43 1.81 -8.74
CA ALA A 91 -15.35 2.71 -9.89
C ALA A 91 -13.89 2.79 -10.38
N PHE A 92 -13.57 2.02 -11.41
CA PHE A 92 -12.25 1.96 -12.03
C PHE A 92 -12.28 2.57 -13.42
N TYR A 93 -12.11 3.88 -13.50
CA TYR A 93 -12.07 4.63 -14.76
C TYR A 93 -10.69 4.59 -15.43
N GLU A 94 -9.64 4.25 -14.68
CA GLU A 94 -8.33 3.82 -15.21
C GLU A 94 -8.19 2.29 -15.09
N PRO A 95 -7.83 1.56 -16.16
CA PRO A 95 -7.73 0.10 -16.12
C PRO A 95 -6.73 -0.40 -15.08
N SER A 96 -7.16 -1.33 -14.23
CA SER A 96 -6.31 -2.00 -13.26
C SER A 96 -6.91 -3.32 -12.81
N THR A 97 -6.44 -4.43 -13.37
CA THR A 97 -6.94 -5.76 -13.04
C THR A 97 -6.61 -6.15 -11.59
N ARG A 98 -5.35 -6.05 -11.20
CA ARG A 98 -4.92 -6.48 -9.85
C ARG A 98 -5.59 -5.70 -8.75
N THR A 99 -5.55 -4.37 -8.80
CA THR A 99 -6.12 -3.51 -7.75
C THR A 99 -7.63 -3.70 -7.64
N ARG A 100 -8.35 -3.70 -8.77
CA ARG A 100 -9.79 -3.89 -8.78
C ARG A 100 -10.20 -5.23 -8.16
N LEU A 101 -9.58 -6.33 -8.62
CA LEU A 101 -9.88 -7.66 -8.11
C LEU A 101 -9.46 -7.82 -6.63
N SER A 102 -8.45 -7.11 -6.15
CA SER A 102 -8.06 -7.16 -4.74
C SER A 102 -9.13 -6.54 -3.83
N PHE A 103 -9.66 -5.37 -4.18
CA PHE A 103 -10.77 -4.76 -3.44
C PHE A 103 -12.04 -5.60 -3.50
N ASP A 104 -12.39 -6.06 -4.68
CA ASP A 104 -13.55 -6.91 -4.92
C ASP A 104 -13.49 -8.19 -4.07
N SER A 105 -12.38 -8.92 -4.18
CA SER A 105 -12.15 -10.13 -3.39
C SER A 105 -12.13 -9.88 -1.89
N ALA A 106 -11.53 -8.79 -1.42
CA ALA A 106 -11.48 -8.46 0.00
C ALA A 106 -12.88 -8.19 0.55
N TRP A 107 -13.68 -7.41 -0.18
CA TRP A 107 -15.03 -7.06 0.23
C TRP A 107 -15.95 -8.30 0.31
N HIS A 108 -15.91 -9.16 -0.71
CA HIS A 108 -16.64 -10.43 -0.70
C HIS A 108 -16.19 -11.37 0.42
N ARG A 109 -14.89 -11.47 0.69
CA ARG A 109 -14.37 -12.29 1.81
C ARG A 109 -14.85 -11.79 3.16
N LEU A 110 -15.11 -10.50 3.30
CA LEU A 110 -15.67 -9.88 4.50
C LEU A 110 -17.21 -9.98 4.56
N GLY A 111 -17.85 -10.58 3.55
CA GLY A 111 -19.28 -10.91 3.53
C GLY A 111 -20.16 -9.85 2.86
N GLY A 112 -19.58 -8.85 2.19
CA GLY A 112 -20.31 -7.84 1.43
C GLY A 112 -20.46 -8.19 -0.04
N ASP A 113 -21.19 -7.35 -0.77
CA ASP A 113 -21.40 -7.43 -2.21
C ASP A 113 -20.73 -6.26 -2.92
N SER A 114 -20.50 -6.36 -4.23
CA SER A 114 -19.87 -5.28 -5.00
C SER A 114 -20.56 -4.99 -6.32
N ILE A 115 -20.51 -3.71 -6.71
CA ILE A 115 -20.91 -3.21 -8.02
C ILE A 115 -19.65 -2.68 -8.71
N ASN A 116 -19.33 -3.21 -9.89
CA ASN A 116 -18.13 -2.84 -10.62
C ASN A 116 -18.46 -1.95 -11.82
N ILE A 117 -17.80 -0.79 -11.91
CA ILE A 117 -17.83 0.13 -13.04
C ILE A 117 -16.42 0.21 -13.59
N THR A 118 -16.21 -0.32 -14.80
CA THR A 118 -14.86 -0.44 -15.40
C THR A 118 -14.68 0.36 -16.67
N ASP A 119 -15.74 0.93 -17.16
CA ASP A 119 -15.74 1.73 -18.40
C ASP A 119 -16.54 3.02 -18.18
N PRO A 120 -15.88 4.18 -18.08
CA PRO A 120 -16.56 5.45 -17.92
C PRO A 120 -17.47 5.78 -19.10
N SER A 121 -17.23 5.21 -20.31
CA SER A 121 -18.08 5.43 -21.47
C SER A 121 -19.49 4.85 -21.33
N THR A 122 -19.70 3.92 -20.39
CA THR A 122 -21.00 3.32 -20.07
C THR A 122 -21.73 4.04 -18.95
N THR A 123 -21.15 5.12 -18.42
CA THR A 123 -21.71 5.91 -17.31
C THR A 123 -22.23 7.26 -17.79
N GLY A 124 -22.83 8.02 -16.89
CA GLY A 124 -23.24 9.38 -17.14
C GLY A 124 -22.10 10.35 -17.50
N LEU A 125 -20.83 10.02 -17.13
CA LEU A 125 -19.64 10.76 -17.55
C LEU A 125 -19.57 10.93 -19.07
N ALA A 126 -19.90 9.89 -19.82
CA ALA A 126 -19.94 9.93 -21.28
C ALA A 126 -21.00 10.88 -21.83
N LYS A 127 -21.99 11.26 -21.01
CA LYS A 127 -23.07 12.20 -21.33
C LYS A 127 -22.84 13.59 -20.77
N GLY A 128 -21.67 13.81 -20.10
CA GLY A 128 -21.32 15.09 -19.51
C GLY A 128 -21.81 15.29 -18.07
N GLU A 129 -22.25 14.25 -17.38
CA GLU A 129 -22.52 14.32 -15.95
C GLU A 129 -21.23 14.62 -15.18
N SER A 130 -21.35 15.41 -14.13
CA SER A 130 -20.23 15.75 -13.26
C SER A 130 -19.91 14.59 -12.30
N LEU A 131 -18.68 14.55 -11.76
CA LEU A 131 -18.31 13.62 -10.69
C LEU A 131 -19.15 13.83 -9.43
N SER A 132 -19.64 15.06 -9.19
CA SER A 132 -20.55 15.39 -8.10
C SER A 132 -21.93 14.73 -8.25
N ASP A 133 -22.47 14.72 -9.47
CA ASP A 133 -23.78 14.09 -9.75
C ASP A 133 -23.66 12.57 -9.58
N ILE A 134 -22.57 11.99 -10.06
CA ILE A 134 -22.29 10.56 -9.90
C ILE A 134 -22.08 10.21 -8.42
N ALA A 135 -21.41 11.06 -7.65
CA ALA A 135 -21.22 10.86 -6.20
C ALA A 135 -22.57 10.86 -5.46
N GLU A 136 -23.48 11.75 -5.83
CA GLU A 136 -24.83 11.77 -5.23
C GLU A 136 -25.61 10.50 -5.55
N MET A 137 -25.50 9.95 -6.77
CA MET A 137 -26.03 8.62 -7.09
C MET A 137 -25.42 7.53 -6.20
N PHE A 138 -24.10 7.53 -6.04
CA PHE A 138 -23.38 6.51 -5.25
C PHE A 138 -23.80 6.53 -3.78
N ASN A 139 -24.14 7.69 -3.21
CA ASN A 139 -24.70 7.81 -1.86
C ASN A 139 -25.95 6.96 -1.63
N HIS A 140 -26.70 6.64 -2.69
CA HIS A 140 -27.93 5.86 -2.63
C HIS A 140 -27.76 4.39 -2.97
N TYR A 141 -26.67 4.01 -3.65
CA TYR A 141 -26.49 2.66 -4.17
C TYR A 141 -25.42 1.85 -3.42
N GLY A 142 -24.55 2.48 -2.65
CA GLY A 142 -23.48 1.79 -1.95
C GLY A 142 -23.22 2.29 -0.54
N ASP A 143 -22.34 1.59 0.14
CA ASP A 143 -21.89 1.91 1.50
C ASP A 143 -20.41 2.38 1.51
N CYS A 144 -19.67 2.14 0.44
CA CYS A 144 -18.29 2.57 0.26
C CYS A 144 -17.99 2.65 -1.24
N VAL A 145 -17.17 3.61 -1.62
CA VAL A 145 -16.65 3.74 -3.00
C VAL A 145 -15.16 3.45 -3.02
N VAL A 146 -14.69 2.72 -4.02
CA VAL A 146 -13.28 2.66 -4.40
C VAL A 146 -13.14 3.33 -5.74
N LEU A 147 -12.39 4.41 -5.81
CA LEU A 147 -12.17 5.15 -7.05
C LEU A 147 -10.72 4.99 -7.54
N ARG A 148 -10.58 4.67 -8.81
CA ARG A 148 -9.34 4.80 -9.57
C ARG A 148 -9.59 5.62 -10.83
N ASP A 149 -8.88 6.73 -10.97
CA ASP A 149 -9.01 7.65 -12.08
C ASP A 149 -7.64 8.09 -12.60
N THR A 150 -7.59 8.57 -13.84
CA THR A 150 -6.38 9.18 -14.43
C THR A 150 -6.17 10.61 -13.95
N SER A 151 -7.23 11.30 -13.50
CA SER A 151 -7.17 12.64 -12.93
C SER A 151 -6.69 12.62 -11.48
N GLU A 152 -5.79 13.51 -11.13
CA GLU A 152 -5.32 13.69 -9.76
C GLU A 152 -6.38 14.33 -8.86
N THR A 153 -7.31 15.09 -9.41
CA THR A 153 -8.34 15.84 -8.67
C THR A 153 -9.64 15.08 -8.50
N ALA A 154 -9.93 14.09 -9.37
CA ALA A 154 -11.20 13.37 -9.39
C ALA A 154 -11.61 12.78 -8.02
N ILE A 155 -10.64 12.27 -7.26
CA ILE A 155 -10.91 11.70 -5.92
C ILE A 155 -11.41 12.76 -4.93
N TYR A 156 -10.88 13.98 -5.01
CA TYR A 156 -11.27 15.08 -4.14
C TYR A 156 -12.62 15.68 -4.55
N GLU A 157 -12.86 15.79 -5.84
CA GLU A 157 -14.13 16.27 -6.40
C GLU A 157 -15.28 15.33 -6.00
N MET A 158 -15.07 14.03 -6.16
CA MET A 158 -16.08 13.03 -5.77
C MET A 158 -16.28 13.01 -4.24
N ALA A 159 -15.20 13.04 -3.46
CA ALA A 159 -15.25 13.03 -2.00
C ALA A 159 -16.02 14.21 -1.41
N ALA A 160 -15.98 15.38 -2.06
CA ALA A 160 -16.71 16.58 -1.61
C ALA A 160 -18.24 16.40 -1.62
N SER A 161 -18.79 15.51 -2.46
CA SER A 161 -20.22 15.24 -2.58
C SER A 161 -20.64 13.90 -1.95
N LEU A 162 -19.69 13.03 -1.59
CA LEU A 162 -19.98 11.73 -0.99
C LEU A 162 -20.30 11.85 0.50
N LYS A 163 -21.35 11.17 0.93
CA LYS A 163 -21.74 10.95 2.34
C LYS A 163 -21.26 9.60 2.87
N ILE A 164 -20.81 8.71 1.97
CA ILE A 164 -20.23 7.42 2.26
C ILE A 164 -18.72 7.47 2.08
N PRO A 165 -17.94 6.62 2.73
CA PRO A 165 -16.47 6.59 2.59
C PRO A 165 -16.03 6.34 1.16
N ILE A 166 -14.96 7.02 0.73
CA ILE A 166 -14.26 6.74 -0.52
C ILE A 166 -12.81 6.35 -0.28
N ILE A 167 -12.32 5.38 -1.04
CA ILE A 167 -10.95 4.88 -0.99
C ILE A 167 -10.26 5.17 -2.31
N ASN A 168 -9.10 5.84 -2.23
CA ASN A 168 -8.24 6.10 -3.38
C ASN A 168 -7.46 4.83 -3.78
N ALA A 169 -7.80 4.26 -4.94
CA ALA A 169 -7.09 3.13 -5.55
C ALA A 169 -6.08 3.57 -6.63
N GLY A 170 -5.68 4.83 -6.59
CA GLY A 170 -4.74 5.51 -7.47
C GLY A 170 -5.39 6.60 -8.30
N ASN A 171 -4.86 7.82 -8.18
CA ASN A 171 -5.30 9.00 -8.90
C ASN A 171 -4.16 9.55 -9.78
N GLY A 172 -4.21 9.26 -11.05
CA GLY A 172 -3.19 9.70 -12.00
C GLY A 172 -1.75 9.36 -11.57
N ILE A 173 -0.88 10.35 -11.52
CA ILE A 173 0.48 10.24 -10.98
C ILE A 173 0.54 10.50 -9.47
N GLY A 174 -0.57 10.83 -8.81
CA GLY A 174 -0.66 11.18 -7.41
C GLY A 174 -0.36 10.02 -6.44
N GLU A 175 -1.29 9.68 -5.57
CA GLU A 175 -1.09 8.68 -4.53
C GLU A 175 -1.83 7.36 -4.79
N HIS A 176 -1.35 6.30 -4.13
CA HIS A 176 -2.05 5.03 -3.97
C HIS A 176 -1.89 4.57 -2.50
N PRO A 177 -2.64 5.17 -1.57
CA PRO A 177 -2.41 4.98 -0.14
C PRO A 177 -2.50 3.52 0.30
N THR A 178 -3.48 2.76 -0.21
CA THR A 178 -3.64 1.36 0.17
C THR A 178 -2.51 0.46 -0.33
N GLN A 179 -1.84 0.81 -1.45
CA GLN A 179 -0.64 0.11 -1.89
C GLN A 179 0.52 0.36 -0.93
N ALA A 180 0.75 1.61 -0.54
CA ALA A 180 1.79 1.94 0.43
C ALA A 180 1.56 1.27 1.79
N MET A 181 0.31 1.20 2.24
CA MET A 181 -0.06 0.47 3.45
C MET A 181 0.24 -1.03 3.32
N ALA A 182 -0.08 -1.65 2.18
CA ALA A 182 0.21 -3.06 1.93
C ALA A 182 1.72 -3.34 1.87
N ASP A 183 2.50 -2.45 1.27
CA ASP A 183 3.95 -2.56 1.19
C ASP A 183 4.59 -2.46 2.59
N LEU A 184 4.21 -1.45 3.38
CA LEU A 184 4.72 -1.31 4.75
C LEU A 184 4.25 -2.47 5.64
N TYR A 185 2.99 -2.90 5.54
CA TYR A 185 2.50 -4.10 6.25
C TYR A 185 3.35 -5.33 5.93
N THR A 186 3.72 -5.53 4.66
CA THR A 186 4.58 -6.63 4.23
C THR A 186 5.98 -6.53 4.83
N ILE A 187 6.56 -5.33 4.86
CA ILE A 187 7.87 -5.06 5.49
C ILE A 187 7.82 -5.38 6.99
N LEU A 188 6.81 -4.89 7.69
CA LEU A 188 6.65 -5.13 9.13
C LEU A 188 6.37 -6.61 9.44
N LYS A 189 5.61 -7.29 8.59
CA LYS A 189 5.38 -8.73 8.73
C LYS A 189 6.65 -9.54 8.48
N TRP A 190 7.49 -9.13 7.53
CA TRP A 190 8.79 -9.75 7.29
C TRP A 190 9.75 -9.54 8.47
N ARG A 191 9.75 -8.35 9.10
CA ARG A 191 10.62 -8.03 10.24
C ARG A 191 9.82 -7.34 11.34
N PRO A 192 9.11 -8.10 12.21
CA PRO A 192 8.23 -7.52 13.23
C PRO A 192 8.93 -6.67 14.28
N SER A 193 10.24 -6.86 14.49
CA SER A 193 11.05 -6.01 15.39
C SER A 193 11.03 -4.53 15.02
N LEU A 194 10.71 -4.19 13.76
CA LEU A 194 10.55 -2.81 13.28
C LEU A 194 9.32 -2.10 13.87
N CYS A 195 8.40 -2.84 14.51
CA CYS A 195 7.25 -2.23 15.19
C CYS A 195 7.61 -1.60 16.54
N ARG A 196 8.86 -1.73 17.01
CA ARG A 196 9.31 -1.12 18.27
C ARG A 196 9.41 0.41 18.13
N PRO A 197 9.13 1.16 19.19
CA PRO A 197 9.39 2.60 19.22
C PRO A 197 10.88 2.92 19.04
N ASP A 198 11.75 2.08 19.65
CA ASP A 198 13.21 2.14 19.64
C ASP A 198 13.77 0.99 18.80
N VAL A 199 13.77 1.15 17.49
CA VAL A 199 14.35 0.15 16.59
C VAL A 199 15.86 0.14 16.74
N ASN A 200 16.44 -1.06 17.03
CA ASN A 200 17.87 -1.20 17.09
C ASN A 200 18.49 -0.83 15.72
N PRO A 201 19.57 -0.03 15.67
CA PRO A 201 20.21 0.31 14.39
C PRO A 201 20.56 -0.88 13.50
N SER A 202 20.92 -2.03 14.09
CA SER A 202 21.20 -3.27 13.34
C SER A 202 19.96 -3.91 12.72
N ASP A 203 18.75 -3.54 13.17
CA ASP A 203 17.50 -4.07 12.67
C ASP A 203 16.89 -3.20 11.57
N ARG A 204 17.40 -1.99 11.37
CA ARG A 204 16.92 -1.08 10.32
C ARG A 204 17.10 -1.69 8.94
N ILE A 205 16.24 -1.29 8.02
CA ILE A 205 16.22 -1.81 6.66
C ILE A 205 16.84 -0.84 5.66
N ARG A 206 17.50 -1.38 4.64
CA ARG A 206 17.91 -0.66 3.45
C ARG A 206 16.90 -0.91 2.35
N ILE A 207 16.52 0.14 1.64
CA ILE A 207 15.52 0.08 0.57
C ILE A 207 16.18 0.49 -0.73
N GLY A 208 16.20 -0.44 -1.69
CA GLY A 208 16.67 -0.19 -3.05
C GLY A 208 15.50 0.14 -3.99
N ILE A 209 15.56 1.25 -4.68
CA ILE A 209 14.61 1.67 -5.70
C ILE A 209 15.31 1.73 -7.04
N VAL A 210 14.80 1.01 -8.04
CA VAL A 210 15.32 1.05 -9.40
C VAL A 210 14.36 1.84 -10.28
N GLY A 211 14.80 3.01 -10.75
CA GLY A 211 14.01 3.92 -11.56
C GLY A 211 13.89 5.33 -10.98
N VAL A 212 12.92 6.08 -11.44
CA VAL A 212 12.70 7.51 -11.10
C VAL A 212 11.49 7.62 -10.19
N PRO A 213 11.66 7.93 -8.89
CA PRO A 213 10.57 8.04 -7.92
C PRO A 213 9.42 8.94 -8.37
N SER A 214 9.70 10.09 -8.97
CA SER A 214 8.68 11.04 -9.46
C SER A 214 7.75 10.46 -10.54
N ARG A 215 8.20 9.43 -11.27
CA ARG A 215 7.39 8.73 -12.30
C ARG A 215 6.72 7.47 -11.79
N MET A 216 6.98 7.10 -10.53
CA MET A 216 6.53 5.84 -9.95
C MET A 216 5.57 6.11 -8.78
N ARG A 217 4.29 6.22 -9.07
CA ARG A 217 3.23 6.48 -8.07
C ARG A 217 3.34 5.61 -6.81
N THR A 218 3.60 4.32 -6.98
CA THR A 218 3.74 3.38 -5.87
C THR A 218 4.96 3.67 -5.00
N VAL A 219 6.08 4.06 -5.61
CA VAL A 219 7.30 4.47 -4.90
C VAL A 219 7.07 5.79 -4.16
N ARG A 220 6.40 6.76 -4.81
CA ARG A 220 6.02 8.02 -4.17
C ARG A 220 5.24 7.77 -2.88
N SER A 221 4.18 6.98 -2.95
CA SER A 221 3.36 6.63 -1.79
C SER A 221 4.12 5.81 -0.74
N LEU A 222 5.04 4.93 -1.17
CA LEU A 222 5.91 4.17 -0.27
C LEU A 222 6.87 5.10 0.50
N LEU A 223 7.55 6.01 -0.18
CA LEU A 223 8.44 6.98 0.48
C LEU A 223 7.67 7.86 1.47
N GLN A 224 6.46 8.23 1.12
CA GLN A 224 5.58 9.04 1.96
C GLN A 224 5.14 8.29 3.23
N ILE A 225 4.80 7.00 3.16
CA ILE A 225 4.48 6.22 4.37
C ILE A 225 5.74 5.94 5.19
N LEU A 226 6.89 5.71 4.55
CA LEU A 226 8.17 5.50 5.25
C LEU A 226 8.63 6.75 6.00
N SER A 227 8.32 7.97 5.51
CA SER A 227 8.64 9.21 6.22
C SER A 227 7.94 9.32 7.58
N LYS A 228 6.85 8.55 7.79
CA LYS A 228 6.19 8.44 9.09
C LYS A 228 6.87 7.45 10.05
N PHE A 229 7.80 6.63 9.54
CA PHE A 229 8.53 5.60 10.27
C PHE A 229 10.05 5.70 10.02
N PRO A 230 10.67 6.89 10.13
CA PRO A 230 12.08 7.05 9.77
C PRO A 230 13.01 6.16 10.61
N GLN A 231 12.59 5.80 11.82
CA GLN A 231 13.37 4.94 12.72
C GLN A 231 13.58 3.52 12.19
N ILE A 232 12.77 3.04 11.23
CA ILE A 232 12.92 1.69 10.67
C ILE A 232 13.86 1.64 9.47
N VAL A 233 14.18 2.79 8.87
CA VAL A 233 14.99 2.88 7.65
C VAL A 233 16.41 3.28 7.99
N GLU A 234 17.38 2.51 7.51
CA GLU A 234 18.80 2.85 7.57
C GLU A 234 19.18 3.73 6.38
N GLU A 235 18.77 3.32 5.17
CA GLU A 235 19.16 3.98 3.93
C GLU A 235 18.10 3.75 2.83
N VAL A 236 17.86 4.75 2.00
CA VAL A 236 17.13 4.64 0.75
C VAL A 236 18.09 4.85 -0.41
N VAL A 237 18.30 3.82 -1.21
CA VAL A 237 19.17 3.84 -2.39
C VAL A 237 18.35 3.91 -3.66
N ILE A 238 18.62 4.90 -4.50
CA ILE A 238 17.96 5.06 -5.80
C ILE A 238 18.98 4.77 -6.91
N LEU A 239 18.63 3.81 -7.76
CA LEU A 239 19.42 3.45 -8.92
C LEU A 239 18.71 3.90 -10.20
N HIS A 240 19.33 4.76 -10.97
CA HIS A 240 18.78 5.31 -12.21
C HIS A 240 19.81 5.45 -13.33
N ASP A 241 19.34 5.59 -14.57
CA ASP A 241 20.20 5.90 -15.71
C ASP A 241 20.34 7.43 -15.87
N PRO A 242 21.55 8.00 -15.68
CA PRO A 242 21.75 9.44 -15.77
C PRO A 242 21.54 10.03 -17.17
N LYS A 243 21.56 9.18 -18.21
CA LYS A 243 21.33 9.62 -19.60
C LYS A 243 19.87 9.88 -19.89
N THR A 244 19.00 9.04 -19.33
CA THR A 244 17.55 9.13 -19.52
C THR A 244 16.84 9.88 -18.40
N ASP A 245 17.45 9.92 -17.23
CA ASP A 245 16.85 10.37 -15.98
C ASP A 245 17.75 11.38 -15.25
N PRO A 246 17.69 12.66 -15.62
CA PRO A 246 18.48 13.70 -14.94
C PRO A 246 18.14 13.77 -13.45
N ALA A 247 19.18 13.93 -12.61
CA ALA A 247 19.04 13.96 -11.16
C ALA A 247 18.03 15.02 -10.65
N GLU A 248 17.88 16.11 -11.37
CA GLU A 248 16.93 17.21 -11.08
C GLU A 248 15.45 16.79 -11.16
N LYS A 249 15.14 15.69 -11.87
CA LYS A 249 13.78 15.18 -12.06
C LYS A 249 13.47 13.92 -11.26
N MET A 250 14.36 13.54 -10.34
CA MET A 250 14.19 12.30 -9.55
C MET A 250 13.04 12.37 -8.57
N PHE A 251 12.78 13.53 -8.03
CA PHE A 251 11.71 13.78 -7.05
C PHE A 251 10.76 14.86 -7.55
N ASP A 252 9.56 14.86 -7.01
CA ASP A 252 8.66 16.00 -7.17
C ASP A 252 9.17 17.20 -6.39
N ALA A 253 8.66 18.39 -6.72
CA ALA A 253 9.02 19.62 -6.02
C ALA A 253 8.72 19.49 -4.51
N GLY A 254 9.74 19.71 -3.67
CA GLY A 254 9.64 19.63 -2.22
C GLY A 254 9.63 18.21 -1.62
N GLN A 255 9.56 17.17 -2.44
CA GLN A 255 9.50 15.79 -1.93
C GLN A 255 10.83 15.38 -1.27
N ARG A 256 11.95 15.71 -1.88
CA ARG A 256 13.27 15.39 -1.34
C ARG A 256 13.51 16.07 0.01
N GLU A 257 13.23 17.34 0.08
CA GLU A 257 13.34 18.15 1.30
C GLU A 257 12.47 17.59 2.42
N THR A 258 11.25 17.16 2.09
CA THR A 258 10.35 16.52 3.06
C THR A 258 10.92 15.22 3.59
N LEU A 259 11.50 14.39 2.74
CA LEU A 259 12.14 13.12 3.16
C LEU A 259 13.35 13.39 4.06
N GLU A 260 14.22 14.32 3.67
CA GLU A 260 15.40 14.72 4.44
C GLU A 260 15.04 15.29 5.82
N GLN A 261 14.01 16.13 5.90
CA GLN A 261 13.46 16.66 7.17
C GLN A 261 12.93 15.56 8.10
N CYS A 262 12.39 14.48 7.53
CA CYS A 262 11.94 13.33 8.29
C CYS A 262 13.08 12.34 8.64
N GLY A 263 14.32 12.62 8.23
CA GLY A 263 15.48 11.75 8.49
C GLY A 263 15.68 10.63 7.47
N LEU A 264 14.95 10.64 6.35
CA LEU A 264 15.19 9.77 5.21
C LEU A 264 16.07 10.49 4.21
N ASN A 265 17.33 10.07 4.11
CA ASN A 265 18.31 10.66 3.19
C ASN A 265 18.47 9.75 1.96
N PRO A 266 17.72 9.96 0.86
CA PRO A 266 17.86 9.13 -0.33
C PRO A 266 19.18 9.42 -1.05
N VAL A 267 19.94 8.35 -1.29
CA VAL A 267 21.21 8.40 -2.03
C VAL A 267 20.98 7.88 -3.44
N SER A 268 21.46 8.62 -4.41
CA SER A 268 21.29 8.30 -5.83
C SER A 268 22.56 7.74 -6.43
N TYR A 269 22.46 6.61 -7.12
CA TYR A 269 23.57 5.97 -7.83
C TYR A 269 23.20 5.76 -9.30
N THR A 270 24.21 5.89 -10.17
CA THR A 270 24.07 5.67 -11.61
C THR A 270 24.48 4.27 -12.04
N HIS A 271 25.12 3.50 -11.16
CA HIS A 271 25.53 2.12 -11.40
C HIS A 271 25.71 1.37 -10.09
N LEU A 272 25.44 0.07 -10.12
CA LEU A 272 25.79 -0.85 -9.04
C LEU A 272 27.15 -1.49 -9.35
N THR A 273 28.13 -1.24 -8.51
CA THR A 273 29.29 -2.11 -8.45
C THR A 273 28.93 -3.30 -7.57
N LEU A 274 28.66 -4.44 -8.18
CA LEU A 274 28.61 -5.68 -7.41
C LEU A 274 30.00 -5.91 -6.81
N PRO A 275 30.11 -6.25 -5.50
CA PRO A 275 31.39 -6.68 -4.98
C PRO A 275 31.80 -7.90 -5.76
N THR A 276 32.84 -7.76 -6.59
CA THR A 276 33.54 -8.88 -7.17
C THR A 276 34.24 -9.60 -6.03
N THR A 277 33.55 -10.51 -5.36
CA THR A 277 34.25 -11.53 -4.59
C THR A 277 35.03 -12.32 -5.60
N GLY A 278 36.34 -12.01 -5.65
CA GLY A 278 37.29 -12.79 -6.43
C GLY A 278 37.17 -14.26 -5.97
N VAL A 279 36.61 -15.06 -6.84
CA VAL A 279 36.81 -16.50 -6.76
C VAL A 279 38.25 -16.71 -7.21
N VAL A 280 39.14 -16.88 -6.25
CA VAL A 280 40.45 -17.50 -6.46
C VAL A 280 40.27 -19.00 -6.40
#